data_722d3d73c0bcc459053de6f22ced9ce2
#
_entry.id   722d3d73c0bcc459053de6f22ced9ce2
#
_cell.length_a   1.000
_cell.length_b   1.000
_cell.length_c   1.000
_cell.angle_alpha   90.00
_cell.angle_beta   90.00
_cell.angle_gamma   90.00
#
_symmetry.space_group_name_H-M   'P 1'
#
loop_
_entity.id
_entity.type
_entity.pdbx_description
1 polymer ?
#
loop_
_entity_poly.entity_id
_entity_poly.type
_entity_poly.pdbx_seq_one_letter_code
_entity_poly.pdbx_strand_id
1 'polypeptide(L)'
;MKEFLCETQELAIGYGKMPLASGIALRARPGQILVLVGPNGAGKSTLLKTLAGQLAPLGGTVLLDGQDLTAYTGTARAQKLALMLPHTRRTELTTCFEFAAAGRIPYTGRLGILSDADRQAVQDALEIAGAAHLADRDFNCISDGQRQRVLLARAICQQPKVLLLDEPTSFLDIKGKIELLTILQKLAHEQGLAVIVSLHELDMAQKIADAVVCVFPDHVSGVLTPDAAFAPDNIRALYALSEAQYTALFGQTKPQKPTFEHYVRSGQKLLRCGYTTGTCAALGAAGAARLLLTGHAPETVALRTPKGIVVEVAPLFCRRTDTGAECAIEKDGGDDVDVTTGLPGSPQWSCCRAARTSASTAAEVWAG
;
A
#
# COMPACT_ATOMS: atom_id res chain seq x y z
N MET A 1 15.32 -20.05 -15.42
CA MET A 1 14.72 -18.68 -15.42
C MET A 1 15.76 -17.73 -14.88
N LYS A 2 15.87 -16.52 -15.43
CA LYS A 2 16.78 -15.50 -14.88
C LYS A 2 16.22 -15.01 -13.55
N GLU A 3 17.09 -14.73 -12.59
CA GLU A 3 16.71 -14.33 -11.23
C GLU A 3 16.07 -12.93 -11.22
N PHE A 4 16.58 -12.00 -12.05
CA PHE A 4 16.09 -10.62 -12.15
C PHE A 4 15.75 -10.28 -13.61
N LEU A 5 14.64 -9.57 -13.81
CA LEU A 5 14.24 -9.03 -15.12
C LEU A 5 14.73 -7.61 -15.34
N CYS A 6 14.86 -6.81 -14.28
CA CYS A 6 15.46 -5.48 -14.31
C CYS A 6 16.41 -5.34 -13.13
N GLU A 7 17.66 -4.93 -13.40
CA GLU A 7 18.70 -4.76 -12.40
C GLU A 7 19.51 -3.49 -12.73
N THR A 8 20.01 -2.80 -11.70
CA THR A 8 20.93 -1.68 -11.87
C THR A 8 22.23 -1.93 -11.13
N GLN A 9 23.34 -1.47 -11.71
CA GLN A 9 24.67 -1.59 -11.13
C GLN A 9 25.30 -0.19 -11.09
N GLU A 10 25.54 0.32 -9.88
CA GLU A 10 26.12 1.64 -9.60
C GLU A 10 25.47 2.76 -10.43
N LEU A 11 24.13 2.68 -10.63
CA LEU A 11 23.41 3.57 -11.52
C LEU A 11 23.40 5.00 -10.94
N ALA A 12 23.75 5.97 -11.79
CA ALA A 12 23.61 7.39 -11.51
C ALA A 12 22.56 8.01 -12.44
N ILE A 13 21.60 8.72 -11.86
CA ILE A 13 20.49 9.36 -12.57
C ILE A 13 20.55 10.88 -12.42
N GLY A 14 20.07 11.61 -13.41
CA GLY A 14 20.02 13.09 -13.36
C GLY A 14 19.78 13.70 -14.72
N TYR A 15 20.00 15.00 -14.81
CA TYR A 15 19.86 15.77 -16.05
C TYR A 15 21.15 16.51 -16.39
N GLY A 16 21.54 16.45 -17.66
CA GLY A 16 22.78 17.06 -18.13
C GLY A 16 24.00 16.44 -17.45
N LYS A 17 24.71 17.20 -16.63
CA LYS A 17 25.91 16.74 -15.85
C LYS A 17 25.62 16.73 -14.34
N MET A 18 24.40 17.04 -13.91
CA MET A 18 24.05 17.13 -12.49
C MET A 18 23.36 15.83 -12.03
N PRO A 19 24.03 15.00 -11.23
CA PRO A 19 23.41 13.81 -10.66
C PRO A 19 22.37 14.21 -9.61
N LEU A 20 21.19 13.57 -9.67
CA LEU A 20 20.19 13.60 -8.60
C LEU A 20 20.50 12.52 -7.56
N ALA A 21 20.90 11.34 -8.00
CA ALA A 21 21.31 10.25 -7.13
C ALA A 21 22.31 9.35 -7.87
N SER A 22 23.17 8.69 -7.11
CA SER A 22 24.23 7.79 -7.62
C SER A 22 24.32 6.52 -6.76
N GLY A 23 24.99 5.48 -7.27
CA GLY A 23 25.18 4.23 -6.54
C GLY A 23 23.89 3.42 -6.40
N ILE A 24 22.93 3.59 -7.30
CA ILE A 24 21.62 2.93 -7.21
C ILE A 24 21.76 1.45 -7.60
N ALA A 25 21.44 0.56 -6.66
CA ALA A 25 21.40 -0.88 -6.83
C ALA A 25 19.96 -1.39 -6.65
N LEU A 26 19.19 -1.44 -7.74
CA LEU A 26 17.81 -1.87 -7.78
C LEU A 26 17.73 -3.25 -8.45
N ARG A 27 16.84 -4.12 -7.99
CA ARG A 27 16.59 -5.44 -8.57
C ARG A 27 15.10 -5.74 -8.53
N ALA A 28 14.53 -6.11 -9.68
CA ALA A 28 13.15 -6.53 -9.80
C ALA A 28 13.07 -7.95 -10.38
N ARG A 29 12.35 -8.84 -9.69
CA ARG A 29 12.18 -10.25 -10.04
C ARG A 29 10.91 -10.47 -10.88
N PRO A 30 10.86 -11.56 -11.67
CA PRO A 30 9.59 -12.00 -12.23
C PRO A 30 8.54 -12.18 -11.13
N GLY A 31 7.32 -11.73 -11.39
CA GLY A 31 6.22 -11.88 -10.44
C GLY A 31 6.27 -10.93 -9.24
N GLN A 32 7.10 -9.91 -9.27
CA GLN A 32 7.32 -8.99 -8.13
C GLN A 32 6.78 -7.61 -8.43
N ILE A 33 6.13 -6.99 -7.43
CA ILE A 33 5.78 -5.57 -7.42
C ILE A 33 6.81 -4.83 -6.56
N LEU A 34 7.68 -4.04 -7.21
CA LEU A 34 8.63 -3.14 -6.59
C LEU A 34 8.04 -1.74 -6.56
N VAL A 35 7.77 -1.21 -5.38
CA VAL A 35 7.17 0.11 -5.21
C VAL A 35 8.25 1.15 -4.93
N LEU A 36 8.20 2.26 -5.66
CA LEU A 36 9.03 3.44 -5.41
C LEU A 36 8.24 4.44 -4.57
N VAL A 37 8.73 4.77 -3.38
CA VAL A 37 8.13 5.77 -2.49
C VAL A 37 9.10 6.92 -2.24
N GLY A 38 8.58 8.11 -1.97
CA GLY A 38 9.39 9.29 -1.67
C GLY A 38 8.67 10.59 -1.99
N PRO A 39 9.19 11.73 -1.52
CA PRO A 39 8.56 13.03 -1.74
C PRO A 39 8.51 13.40 -3.23
N ASN A 40 7.67 14.42 -3.53
CA ASN A 40 7.63 14.98 -4.88
C ASN A 40 8.97 15.63 -5.21
N GLY A 41 9.42 15.43 -6.46
CA GLY A 41 10.71 15.96 -6.91
C GLY A 41 11.93 15.12 -6.51
N ALA A 42 11.81 14.07 -5.70
CA ALA A 42 12.94 13.22 -5.28
C ALA A 42 13.62 12.44 -6.43
N GLY A 43 13.01 12.39 -7.63
CA GLY A 43 13.62 11.72 -8.78
C GLY A 43 12.99 10.38 -9.18
N LYS A 44 11.83 9.98 -8.61
CA LYS A 44 11.13 8.74 -8.98
C LYS A 44 10.90 8.62 -10.49
N SER A 45 10.32 9.64 -11.11
CA SER A 45 10.08 9.68 -12.56
C SER A 45 11.38 9.69 -13.37
N THR A 46 12.44 10.31 -12.85
CA THR A 46 13.78 10.31 -13.48
C THR A 46 14.36 8.89 -13.46
N LEU A 47 14.24 8.20 -12.32
CA LEU A 47 14.65 6.81 -12.20
C LEU A 47 13.89 5.92 -13.18
N LEU A 48 12.55 5.99 -13.22
CA LEU A 48 11.73 5.21 -14.15
C LEU A 48 12.09 5.48 -15.61
N LYS A 49 12.29 6.74 -16.00
CA LYS A 49 12.71 7.12 -17.37
C LYS A 49 14.11 6.60 -17.70
N THR A 50 15.02 6.57 -16.73
CA THR A 50 16.38 6.02 -16.93
C THR A 50 16.31 4.50 -17.07
N LEU A 51 15.52 3.80 -16.23
CA LEU A 51 15.28 2.35 -16.36
C LEU A 51 14.63 1.99 -17.70
N ALA A 52 13.78 2.86 -18.26
CA ALA A 52 13.19 2.69 -19.59
C ALA A 52 14.13 3.03 -20.75
N GLY A 53 15.30 3.61 -20.47
CA GLY A 53 16.21 4.11 -21.49
C GLY A 53 15.68 5.33 -22.25
N GLN A 54 14.74 6.09 -21.66
CA GLN A 54 14.32 7.40 -22.17
C GLN A 54 15.29 8.51 -21.76
N LEU A 55 15.97 8.33 -20.63
CA LEU A 55 17.07 9.15 -20.18
C LEU A 55 18.34 8.30 -20.14
N ALA A 56 19.42 8.84 -20.65
CA ALA A 56 20.73 8.19 -20.53
C ALA A 56 21.18 8.21 -19.06
N PRO A 57 21.73 7.11 -18.51
CA PRO A 57 22.36 7.14 -17.20
C PRO A 57 23.57 8.07 -17.21
N LEU A 58 23.83 8.75 -16.10
CA LEU A 58 25.04 9.57 -15.90
C LEU A 58 26.25 8.71 -15.48
N GLY A 59 26.01 7.48 -15.04
CA GLY A 59 27.00 6.47 -14.68
C GLY A 59 26.32 5.15 -14.35
N GLY A 60 27.10 4.08 -14.29
CA GLY A 60 26.58 2.73 -14.07
C GLY A 60 25.80 2.15 -15.24
N THR A 61 25.11 1.06 -15.01
CA THR A 61 24.37 0.32 -16.06
C THR A 61 22.99 -0.11 -15.60
N VAL A 62 22.07 -0.24 -16.57
CA VAL A 62 20.76 -0.89 -16.40
C VAL A 62 20.79 -2.19 -17.19
N LEU A 63 20.52 -3.29 -16.51
CA LEU A 63 20.40 -4.60 -17.12
C LEU A 63 18.92 -4.95 -17.26
N LEU A 64 18.50 -5.31 -18.49
CA LEU A 64 17.17 -5.81 -18.80
C LEU A 64 17.29 -7.27 -19.22
N ASP A 65 16.64 -8.18 -18.52
CA ASP A 65 16.73 -9.60 -18.77
C ASP A 65 18.21 -10.09 -18.81
N GLY A 66 19.05 -9.53 -17.90
CA GLY A 66 20.49 -9.83 -17.74
C GLY A 66 21.41 -9.33 -18.86
N GLN A 67 20.94 -8.46 -19.75
CA GLN A 67 21.72 -7.81 -20.80
C GLN A 67 21.66 -6.31 -20.63
N ASP A 68 22.76 -5.61 -20.91
CA ASP A 68 22.81 -4.15 -20.87
C ASP A 68 21.69 -3.52 -21.73
N LEU A 69 20.96 -2.58 -21.18
CA LEU A 69 19.84 -1.91 -21.86
C LEU A 69 20.26 -1.22 -23.16
N THR A 70 21.50 -0.75 -23.23
CA THR A 70 22.06 -0.08 -24.41
C THR A 70 22.35 -1.04 -25.56
N ALA A 71 22.49 -2.32 -25.27
CA ALA A 71 22.72 -3.35 -26.30
C ALA A 71 21.44 -3.77 -27.03
N TYR A 72 20.26 -3.34 -26.54
CA TYR A 72 19.00 -3.60 -27.24
C TYR A 72 18.73 -2.57 -28.33
N THR A 73 18.19 -3.01 -29.47
CA THR A 73 17.53 -2.09 -30.39
C THR A 73 16.26 -1.52 -29.75
N GLY A 74 15.79 -0.36 -30.22
CA GLY A 74 14.58 0.26 -29.72
C GLY A 74 13.37 -0.71 -29.73
N THR A 75 13.20 -1.46 -30.83
CA THR A 75 12.14 -2.46 -30.97
C THR A 75 12.30 -3.62 -29.98
N ALA A 76 13.49 -4.23 -29.90
CA ALA A 76 13.73 -5.33 -28.98
C ALA A 76 13.57 -4.95 -27.51
N ARG A 77 13.96 -3.72 -27.14
CA ARG A 77 13.71 -3.17 -25.82
C ARG A 77 12.21 -3.00 -25.57
N ALA A 78 11.49 -2.40 -26.52
CA ALA A 78 10.06 -2.17 -26.40
C ALA A 78 9.24 -3.47 -26.32
N GLN A 79 9.73 -4.59 -26.88
CA GLN A 79 9.10 -5.91 -26.68
C GLN A 79 9.30 -6.49 -25.28
N LYS A 80 10.21 -5.94 -24.48
CA LYS A 80 10.52 -6.46 -23.14
C LYS A 80 10.11 -5.52 -22.00
N LEU A 81 10.04 -4.23 -22.28
CA LEU A 81 9.80 -3.20 -21.25
C LEU A 81 8.79 -2.18 -21.76
N ALA A 82 7.76 -1.95 -20.96
CA ALA A 82 6.78 -0.89 -21.17
C ALA A 82 6.88 0.17 -20.08
N LEU A 83 6.69 1.44 -20.45
CA LEU A 83 6.63 2.57 -19.54
C LEU A 83 5.32 3.31 -19.70
N MET A 84 4.60 3.49 -18.60
CA MET A 84 3.43 4.34 -18.48
C MET A 84 3.79 5.61 -17.70
N LEU A 85 3.58 6.77 -18.32
CA LEU A 85 3.76 8.08 -17.68
C LEU A 85 2.39 8.73 -17.45
N PRO A 86 2.23 9.58 -16.39
CA PRO A 86 0.95 10.17 -16.02
C PRO A 86 0.42 11.18 -17.05
N HIS A 87 1.31 11.79 -17.80
CA HIS A 87 0.94 12.80 -18.79
C HIS A 87 1.20 12.34 -20.20
N THR A 88 0.15 12.20 -20.97
CA THR A 88 0.22 11.96 -22.41
C THR A 88 -0.23 13.23 -23.13
N ARG A 89 0.52 13.64 -24.16
CA ARG A 89 0.10 14.74 -25.04
C ARG A 89 -1.22 14.37 -25.68
N ARG A 90 -2.08 15.37 -25.90
CA ARG A 90 -3.31 15.20 -26.69
C ARG A 90 -2.92 14.68 -28.07
N THR A 91 -3.56 13.61 -28.52
CA THR A 91 -3.41 13.03 -29.85
C THR A 91 -4.56 13.51 -30.69
N GLU A 92 -4.30 13.89 -31.95
CA GLU A 92 -5.37 14.28 -32.86
C GLU A 92 -6.21 13.07 -33.24
N LEU A 93 -7.56 13.18 -33.14
CA LEU A 93 -8.57 12.27 -33.66
C LEU A 93 -8.25 10.78 -33.54
N THR A 94 -7.96 10.31 -32.33
CA THR A 94 -7.55 8.91 -32.09
C THR A 94 -8.56 8.24 -31.16
N THR A 95 -9.11 7.11 -31.55
CA THR A 95 -9.96 6.28 -30.69
C THR A 95 -9.15 5.65 -29.55
N CYS A 96 -9.79 5.24 -28.46
CA CYS A 96 -9.13 4.53 -27.38
C CYS A 96 -8.50 3.20 -27.85
N PHE A 97 -9.14 2.53 -28.81
CA PHE A 97 -8.58 1.32 -29.43
C PHE A 97 -7.27 1.64 -30.18
N GLU A 98 -7.27 2.64 -31.05
CA GLU A 98 -6.07 3.06 -31.80
C GLU A 98 -4.95 3.53 -30.88
N PHE A 99 -5.30 4.23 -29.80
CA PHE A 99 -4.34 4.66 -28.80
C PHE A 99 -3.70 3.45 -28.07
N ALA A 100 -4.50 2.47 -27.68
CA ALA A 100 -3.99 1.23 -27.06
C ALA A 100 -3.18 0.41 -28.08
N ALA A 101 -3.60 0.37 -29.35
CA ALA A 101 -2.93 -0.34 -30.45
C ALA A 101 -1.52 0.20 -30.74
N ALA A 102 -1.20 1.43 -30.38
CA ALA A 102 0.17 1.96 -30.43
C ALA A 102 1.15 1.11 -29.59
N GLY A 103 0.68 0.35 -28.58
CA GLY A 103 1.48 -0.67 -27.87
C GLY A 103 1.97 -1.79 -28.75
N ARG A 104 1.36 -2.03 -29.93
CA ARG A 104 1.77 -3.08 -30.88
C ARG A 104 2.81 -2.61 -31.90
N ILE A 105 3.20 -1.34 -31.91
CA ILE A 105 4.23 -0.82 -32.84
C ILE A 105 5.50 -1.70 -32.88
N PRO A 106 6.01 -2.26 -31.77
CA PRO A 106 7.18 -3.14 -31.82
C PRO A 106 7.00 -4.44 -32.58
N TYR A 107 5.76 -4.77 -32.98
CA TYR A 107 5.39 -6.04 -33.66
C TYR A 107 4.88 -5.84 -35.09
N THR A 108 4.42 -4.62 -35.45
CA THR A 108 3.70 -4.35 -36.70
C THR A 108 4.57 -4.02 -37.91
N GLY A 109 5.90 -4.03 -37.76
CA GLY A 109 6.80 -3.69 -38.86
C GLY A 109 6.70 -2.23 -39.32
N ARG A 110 7.27 -1.92 -40.51
CA ARG A 110 7.40 -0.52 -41.00
C ARG A 110 6.07 0.14 -41.37
N LEU A 111 5.07 -0.63 -41.74
CA LEU A 111 3.77 -0.09 -42.22
C LEU A 111 2.76 0.09 -41.08
N GLY A 112 3.07 -0.38 -39.88
CA GLY A 112 2.18 -0.24 -38.72
C GLY A 112 0.84 -1.00 -38.85
N ILE A 113 0.73 -1.95 -39.80
CA ILE A 113 -0.51 -2.71 -40.05
C ILE A 113 -0.68 -3.75 -38.96
N LEU A 114 -1.83 -3.69 -38.26
CA LEU A 114 -2.19 -4.67 -37.24
C LEU A 114 -2.66 -5.95 -37.88
N SER A 115 -2.07 -7.09 -37.47
CA SER A 115 -2.59 -8.43 -37.76
C SER A 115 -3.84 -8.70 -36.90
N ASP A 116 -4.56 -9.80 -37.19
CA ASP A 116 -5.68 -10.24 -36.34
C ASP A 116 -5.21 -10.55 -34.90
N ALA A 117 -4.04 -11.15 -34.75
CA ALA A 117 -3.43 -11.40 -33.43
C ALA A 117 -3.11 -10.10 -32.68
N ASP A 118 -2.66 -9.04 -33.38
CA ASP A 118 -2.43 -7.75 -32.75
C ASP A 118 -3.75 -7.09 -32.31
N ARG A 119 -4.80 -7.17 -33.14
CA ARG A 119 -6.14 -6.67 -32.78
C ARG A 119 -6.68 -7.39 -31.56
N GLN A 120 -6.53 -8.70 -31.49
CA GLN A 120 -6.94 -9.48 -30.33
C GLN A 120 -6.16 -9.05 -29.09
N ALA A 121 -4.84 -8.89 -29.18
CA ALA A 121 -4.01 -8.44 -28.07
C ALA A 121 -4.40 -7.04 -27.57
N VAL A 122 -4.86 -6.14 -28.46
CA VAL A 122 -5.40 -4.82 -28.06
C VAL A 122 -6.71 -4.97 -27.31
N GLN A 123 -7.62 -5.83 -27.83
CA GLN A 123 -8.91 -6.10 -27.21
C GLN A 123 -8.73 -6.70 -25.80
N ASP A 124 -7.89 -7.73 -25.67
CA ASP A 124 -7.57 -8.37 -24.38
C ASP A 124 -7.00 -7.35 -23.37
N ALA A 125 -6.09 -6.49 -23.83
CA ALA A 125 -5.49 -5.47 -22.99
C ALA A 125 -6.51 -4.41 -22.51
N LEU A 126 -7.45 -4.01 -23.37
CA LEU A 126 -8.55 -3.11 -22.99
C LEU A 126 -9.51 -3.79 -21.99
N GLU A 127 -9.78 -5.08 -22.14
CA GLU A 127 -10.59 -5.86 -21.21
C GLU A 127 -9.90 -5.97 -19.84
N ILE A 128 -8.62 -6.34 -19.81
CA ILE A 128 -7.82 -6.41 -18.56
C ILE A 128 -7.82 -5.06 -17.83
N ALA A 129 -7.66 -3.96 -18.58
CA ALA A 129 -7.65 -2.62 -18.00
C ALA A 129 -9.07 -2.09 -17.65
N GLY A 130 -10.14 -2.83 -17.95
CA GLY A 130 -11.52 -2.41 -17.75
C GLY A 130 -11.94 -1.22 -18.64
N ALA A 131 -11.34 -1.11 -19.83
CA ALA A 131 -11.54 -0.02 -20.78
C ALA A 131 -12.18 -0.46 -22.11
N ALA A 132 -12.60 -1.73 -22.25
CA ALA A 132 -13.15 -2.27 -23.49
C ALA A 132 -14.36 -1.48 -24.02
N HIS A 133 -15.24 -1.02 -23.11
CA HIS A 133 -16.43 -0.22 -23.44
C HIS A 133 -16.10 1.19 -23.99
N LEU A 134 -14.84 1.59 -23.97
CA LEU A 134 -14.35 2.88 -24.46
C LEU A 134 -13.68 2.76 -25.83
N ALA A 135 -13.52 1.54 -26.38
CA ALA A 135 -12.70 1.27 -27.55
C ALA A 135 -12.92 2.26 -28.72
N ASP A 136 -14.18 2.52 -29.05
CA ASP A 136 -14.55 3.41 -30.17
C ASP A 136 -14.67 4.89 -29.79
N ARG A 137 -14.45 5.23 -28.52
CA ARG A 137 -14.51 6.63 -28.08
C ARG A 137 -13.24 7.38 -28.40
N ASP A 138 -13.37 8.69 -28.68
CA ASP A 138 -12.22 9.57 -28.80
C ASP A 138 -11.48 9.65 -27.46
N PHE A 139 -10.18 9.34 -27.50
CA PHE A 139 -9.29 9.37 -26.35
C PHE A 139 -9.24 10.73 -25.64
N ASN A 140 -9.46 11.82 -26.37
CA ASN A 140 -9.47 13.17 -25.79
C ASN A 140 -10.80 13.51 -25.09
N CYS A 141 -11.88 12.76 -25.40
CA CYS A 141 -13.23 13.01 -24.91
C CYS A 141 -13.62 12.11 -23.72
N ILE A 142 -12.69 11.36 -23.14
CA ILE A 142 -12.91 10.53 -21.95
C ILE A 142 -12.39 11.21 -20.69
N SER A 143 -12.88 10.79 -19.51
CA SER A 143 -12.40 11.29 -18.22
C SER A 143 -10.94 10.91 -17.94
N ASP A 144 -10.27 11.63 -17.04
CA ASP A 144 -8.88 11.34 -16.69
C ASP A 144 -8.70 9.93 -16.11
N GLY A 145 -9.65 9.44 -15.30
CA GLY A 145 -9.64 8.07 -14.81
C GLY A 145 -9.81 7.01 -15.91
N GLN A 146 -10.69 7.29 -16.89
CA GLN A 146 -10.83 6.43 -18.08
C GLN A 146 -9.57 6.46 -18.94
N ARG A 147 -8.95 7.63 -19.08
CA ARG A 147 -7.68 7.81 -19.80
C ARG A 147 -6.57 6.98 -19.16
N GLN A 148 -6.50 6.94 -17.84
CA GLN A 148 -5.52 6.15 -17.10
C GLN A 148 -5.65 4.65 -17.40
N ARG A 149 -6.88 4.13 -17.53
CA ARG A 149 -7.14 2.74 -17.93
C ARG A 149 -6.69 2.45 -19.37
N VAL A 150 -6.92 3.36 -20.30
CA VAL A 150 -6.48 3.21 -21.69
C VAL A 150 -4.94 3.29 -21.79
N LEU A 151 -4.30 4.14 -20.99
CA LEU A 151 -2.83 4.18 -20.88
C LEU A 151 -2.26 2.86 -20.36
N LEU A 152 -2.90 2.27 -19.34
CA LEU A 152 -2.53 0.96 -18.83
C LEU A 152 -2.74 -0.12 -19.89
N ALA A 153 -3.88 -0.10 -20.61
CA ALA A 153 -4.14 -1.05 -21.72
C ALA A 153 -3.06 -0.99 -22.80
N ARG A 154 -2.62 0.21 -23.18
CA ARG A 154 -1.51 0.38 -24.13
C ARG A 154 -0.22 -0.28 -23.62
N ALA A 155 0.10 -0.13 -22.34
CA ALA A 155 1.30 -0.73 -21.76
C ALA A 155 1.19 -2.26 -21.68
N ILE A 156 0.03 -2.79 -21.31
CA ILE A 156 -0.26 -4.24 -21.27
C ILE A 156 -0.23 -4.85 -22.69
N CYS A 157 -0.83 -4.15 -23.66
CA CYS A 157 -0.90 -4.57 -25.06
C CYS A 157 0.50 -4.79 -25.68
N GLN A 158 1.51 -4.12 -25.15
CA GLN A 158 2.91 -4.30 -25.55
C GLN A 158 3.48 -5.66 -25.12
N GLN A 159 2.79 -6.40 -24.23
CA GLN A 159 3.19 -7.70 -23.68
C GLN A 159 4.62 -7.71 -23.13
N PRO A 160 4.95 -6.76 -22.23
CA PRO A 160 6.29 -6.63 -21.71
C PRO A 160 6.61 -7.71 -20.66
N LYS A 161 7.91 -7.89 -20.35
CA LYS A 161 8.38 -8.62 -19.17
C LYS A 161 8.50 -7.71 -17.94
N VAL A 162 8.80 -6.42 -18.17
CA VAL A 162 8.95 -5.38 -17.14
C VAL A 162 7.97 -4.26 -17.44
N LEU A 163 7.13 -3.93 -16.47
CA LEU A 163 6.15 -2.85 -16.54
C LEU A 163 6.55 -1.74 -15.56
N LEU A 164 6.88 -0.58 -16.11
CA LEU A 164 7.21 0.62 -15.35
C LEU A 164 6.01 1.57 -15.34
N LEU A 165 5.59 2.01 -14.15
CA LEU A 165 4.42 2.89 -14.01
C LEU A 165 4.78 4.09 -13.13
N ASP A 166 4.60 5.28 -13.67
CA ASP A 166 4.81 6.52 -12.93
C ASP A 166 3.45 7.09 -12.49
N GLU A 167 3.17 7.03 -11.19
CA GLU A 167 1.95 7.53 -10.54
C GLU A 167 0.64 7.06 -11.21
N PRO A 168 0.44 5.76 -11.44
CA PRO A 168 -0.71 5.27 -12.19
C PRO A 168 -2.05 5.47 -11.47
N THR A 169 -2.03 5.76 -10.15
CA THR A 169 -3.21 6.03 -9.33
C THR A 169 -3.68 7.48 -9.36
N SER A 170 -2.90 8.37 -9.98
CA SER A 170 -3.28 9.78 -10.11
C SER A 170 -4.59 9.92 -10.88
N PHE A 171 -5.45 10.87 -10.45
CA PHE A 171 -6.76 11.17 -11.03
C PHE A 171 -7.83 10.07 -10.89
N LEU A 172 -7.54 8.98 -10.17
CA LEU A 172 -8.51 7.92 -9.87
C LEU A 172 -9.18 8.18 -8.52
N ASP A 173 -10.47 7.89 -8.44
CA ASP A 173 -11.17 7.75 -7.17
C ASP A 173 -10.71 6.48 -6.42
N ILE A 174 -11.15 6.31 -5.18
CA ILE A 174 -10.74 5.17 -4.34
C ILE A 174 -11.04 3.83 -5.02
N LYS A 175 -12.22 3.70 -5.65
CA LYS A 175 -12.60 2.47 -6.37
C LYS A 175 -11.65 2.20 -7.54
N GLY A 176 -11.40 3.21 -8.38
CA GLY A 176 -10.49 3.11 -9.51
C GLY A 176 -9.07 2.75 -9.10
N LYS A 177 -8.57 3.31 -7.98
CA LYS A 177 -7.25 2.96 -7.42
C LYS A 177 -7.18 1.49 -7.03
N ILE A 178 -8.18 0.98 -6.28
CA ILE A 178 -8.23 -0.42 -5.86
C ILE A 178 -8.28 -1.35 -7.07
N GLU A 179 -9.13 -1.06 -8.07
CA GLU A 179 -9.23 -1.87 -9.28
C GLU A 179 -7.90 -1.90 -10.06
N LEU A 180 -7.24 -0.75 -10.24
CA LEU A 180 -5.94 -0.67 -10.90
C LEU A 180 -4.88 -1.48 -10.16
N LEU A 181 -4.78 -1.32 -8.83
CA LEU A 181 -3.81 -2.06 -8.03
C LEU A 181 -4.06 -3.57 -8.06
N THR A 182 -5.33 -4.00 -8.07
CA THR A 182 -5.71 -5.41 -8.25
C THR A 182 -5.26 -5.95 -9.62
N ILE A 183 -5.38 -5.15 -10.68
CA ILE A 183 -4.88 -5.51 -12.01
C ILE A 183 -3.36 -5.69 -11.97
N LEU A 184 -2.62 -4.77 -11.35
CA LEU A 184 -1.16 -4.88 -11.22
C LEU A 184 -0.73 -6.13 -10.45
N GLN A 185 -1.44 -6.48 -9.37
CA GLN A 185 -1.19 -7.72 -8.62
C GLN A 185 -1.39 -8.97 -9.49
N LYS A 186 -2.47 -9.02 -10.27
CA LYS A 186 -2.70 -10.13 -11.20
C LYS A 186 -1.62 -10.24 -12.28
N LEU A 187 -1.24 -9.11 -12.89
CA LEU A 187 -0.19 -9.06 -13.89
C LEU A 187 1.16 -9.53 -13.33
N ALA A 188 1.50 -9.13 -12.12
CA ALA A 188 2.72 -9.58 -11.46
C ALA A 188 2.61 -11.06 -11.05
N HIS A 189 1.72 -11.38 -10.11
CA HIS A 189 1.74 -12.68 -9.43
C HIS A 189 1.22 -13.84 -10.29
N GLU A 190 0.25 -13.59 -11.20
CA GLU A 190 -0.31 -14.66 -12.05
C GLU A 190 0.39 -14.77 -13.41
N GLN A 191 0.83 -13.62 -13.99
CA GLN A 191 1.46 -13.63 -15.33
C GLN A 191 2.99 -13.49 -15.28
N GLY A 192 3.57 -13.30 -14.08
CA GLY A 192 5.01 -13.26 -13.88
C GLY A 192 5.70 -11.98 -14.35
N LEU A 193 4.97 -10.86 -14.53
CA LEU A 193 5.57 -9.57 -14.86
C LEU A 193 6.37 -9.03 -13.68
N ALA A 194 7.52 -8.42 -13.95
CA ALA A 194 8.15 -7.53 -12.97
C ALA A 194 7.51 -6.15 -13.09
N VAL A 195 6.85 -5.70 -12.03
CA VAL A 195 6.18 -4.38 -11.98
C VAL A 195 7.01 -3.44 -11.11
N ILE A 196 7.41 -2.29 -11.66
CA ILE A 196 8.06 -1.21 -10.89
C ILE A 196 7.13 0.00 -10.96
N VAL A 197 6.59 0.42 -9.82
CA VAL A 197 5.55 1.45 -9.76
C VAL A 197 5.88 2.53 -8.74
N SER A 198 5.74 3.80 -9.12
CA SER A 198 5.79 4.91 -8.16
C SER A 198 4.39 5.18 -7.60
N LEU A 199 4.28 5.29 -6.28
CA LEU A 199 3.04 5.60 -5.58
C LEU A 199 3.27 6.71 -4.55
N HIS A 200 2.23 7.54 -4.35
CA HIS A 200 2.22 8.58 -3.33
C HIS A 200 1.48 8.16 -2.07
N GLU A 201 0.47 7.29 -2.20
CA GLU A 201 -0.34 6.82 -1.10
C GLU A 201 0.38 5.69 -0.36
N LEU A 202 0.96 6.00 0.81
CA LEU A 202 1.76 5.06 1.59
C LEU A 202 0.99 3.81 2.04
N ASP A 203 -0.28 3.97 2.40
CA ASP A 203 -1.17 2.87 2.80
C ASP A 203 -1.45 1.89 1.65
N MET A 204 -1.62 2.40 0.42
CA MET A 204 -1.77 1.58 -0.77
C MET A 204 -0.45 0.94 -1.17
N ALA A 205 0.65 1.70 -1.14
CA ALA A 205 1.99 1.20 -1.41
C ALA A 205 2.36 0.03 -0.50
N GLN A 206 2.10 0.15 0.81
CA GLN A 206 2.35 -0.91 1.79
C GLN A 206 1.55 -2.18 1.51
N LYS A 207 0.31 -2.05 1.03
CA LYS A 207 -0.57 -3.20 0.78
C LYS A 207 -0.22 -4.02 -0.45
N ILE A 208 0.38 -3.40 -1.47
CA ILE A 208 0.66 -4.09 -2.74
C ILE A 208 2.13 -4.44 -2.95
N ALA A 209 3.04 -3.82 -2.18
CA ALA A 209 4.47 -3.99 -2.40
C ALA A 209 4.96 -5.36 -1.94
N ASP A 210 5.65 -6.08 -2.83
CA ASP A 210 6.50 -7.21 -2.45
C ASP A 210 7.89 -6.72 -2.00
N ALA A 211 8.33 -5.58 -2.54
CA ALA A 211 9.55 -4.88 -2.17
C ALA A 211 9.38 -3.38 -2.39
N VAL A 212 10.20 -2.59 -1.70
CA VAL A 212 10.12 -1.13 -1.73
C VAL A 212 11.50 -0.53 -1.93
N VAL A 213 11.57 0.55 -2.68
CA VAL A 213 12.75 1.43 -2.79
C VAL A 213 12.34 2.83 -2.37
N CYS A 214 13.02 3.38 -1.38
CA CYS A 214 12.83 4.74 -0.92
C CYS A 214 13.71 5.69 -1.72
N VAL A 215 13.09 6.67 -2.37
CA VAL A 215 13.77 7.68 -3.18
C VAL A 215 13.81 8.98 -2.37
N PHE A 216 14.97 9.27 -1.79
CA PHE A 216 15.25 10.50 -1.05
C PHE A 216 15.66 11.61 -2.01
N PRO A 217 15.68 12.89 -1.57
CA PRO A 217 16.09 13.99 -2.43
C PRO A 217 17.55 13.94 -2.91
N ASP A 218 18.41 13.21 -2.20
CA ASP A 218 19.87 13.15 -2.41
C ASP A 218 20.40 11.74 -2.69
N HIS A 219 19.62 10.71 -2.39
CA HIS A 219 20.00 9.31 -2.60
C HIS A 219 18.81 8.39 -2.82
N VAL A 220 19.08 7.15 -3.19
CA VAL A 220 18.08 6.09 -3.33
C VAL A 220 18.50 4.94 -2.43
N SER A 221 17.56 4.41 -1.63
CA SER A 221 17.84 3.26 -0.77
C SER A 221 18.13 2.00 -1.59
N GLY A 222 18.70 0.99 -0.96
CA GLY A 222 18.61 -0.38 -1.47
C GLY A 222 17.16 -0.87 -1.51
N VAL A 223 16.96 -2.08 -2.02
CA VAL A 223 15.66 -2.76 -2.00
C VAL A 223 15.36 -3.21 -0.58
N LEU A 224 14.24 -2.76 -0.03
CA LEU A 224 13.78 -3.00 1.34
C LEU A 224 12.56 -3.92 1.34
N THR A 225 12.33 -4.60 2.46
CA THR A 225 11.02 -5.21 2.73
C THR A 225 9.98 -4.13 3.03
N PRO A 226 8.68 -4.36 2.79
CA PRO A 226 7.64 -3.39 3.13
C PRO A 226 7.70 -2.93 4.59
N ASP A 227 7.89 -3.87 5.54
CA ASP A 227 7.97 -3.53 6.97
C ASP A 227 9.14 -2.58 7.29
N ALA A 228 10.30 -2.79 6.68
CA ALA A 228 11.46 -1.91 6.87
C ALA A 228 11.25 -0.54 6.21
N ALA A 229 10.68 -0.51 5.00
CA ALA A 229 10.46 0.72 4.26
C ALA A 229 9.42 1.64 4.93
N PHE A 230 8.35 1.05 5.47
CA PHE A 230 7.26 1.78 6.12
C PHE A 230 7.44 1.90 7.64
N ALA A 231 8.60 1.50 8.18
CA ALA A 231 8.93 1.73 9.59
C ALA A 231 8.89 3.24 9.92
N PRO A 232 8.43 3.63 11.13
CA PRO A 232 8.28 5.02 11.55
C PRO A 232 9.50 5.88 11.29
N ASP A 233 10.67 5.40 11.67
CA ASP A 233 11.93 6.15 11.51
C ASP A 233 12.30 6.37 10.05
N ASN A 234 12.06 5.37 9.19
CA ASN A 234 12.32 5.49 7.76
C ASN A 234 11.37 6.48 7.08
N ILE A 235 10.07 6.44 7.43
CA ILE A 235 9.07 7.41 6.93
C ILE A 235 9.40 8.83 7.39
N ARG A 236 9.80 9.00 8.65
CA ARG A 236 10.24 10.31 9.17
C ARG A 236 11.43 10.85 8.38
N ALA A 237 12.43 10.01 8.16
CA ALA A 237 13.62 10.38 7.37
C ALA A 237 13.25 10.69 5.91
N LEU A 238 12.44 9.83 5.26
CA LEU A 238 12.07 9.95 3.85
C LEU A 238 11.34 11.26 3.52
N TYR A 239 10.46 11.69 4.43
CA TYR A 239 9.65 12.91 4.25
C TYR A 239 10.15 14.10 5.08
N ALA A 240 11.29 13.96 5.73
CA ALA A 240 11.89 14.98 6.62
C ALA A 240 10.88 15.50 7.69
N LEU A 241 10.08 14.58 8.26
CA LEU A 241 9.07 14.92 9.25
C LEU A 241 9.70 15.09 10.64
N SER A 242 9.34 16.18 11.34
CA SER A 242 9.61 16.29 12.76
C SER A 242 8.80 15.26 13.54
N GLU A 243 9.24 14.93 14.77
CA GLU A 243 8.51 13.99 15.62
C GLU A 243 7.08 14.45 15.90
N ALA A 244 6.88 15.75 16.12
CA ALA A 244 5.56 16.34 16.31
C ALA A 244 4.66 16.17 15.08
N GLN A 245 5.20 16.37 13.87
CA GLN A 245 4.45 16.18 12.62
C GLN A 245 4.10 14.72 12.39
N TYR A 246 5.06 13.82 12.62
CA TYR A 246 4.82 12.39 12.52
C TYR A 246 3.74 11.93 13.50
N THR A 247 3.87 12.33 14.78
CA THR A 247 2.91 12.00 15.83
C THR A 247 1.52 12.59 15.56
N ALA A 248 1.44 13.78 14.99
CA ALA A 248 0.15 14.40 14.63
C ALA A 248 -0.59 13.62 13.52
N LEU A 249 0.13 13.04 12.55
CA LEU A 249 -0.44 12.35 11.40
C LEU A 249 -0.56 10.83 11.62
N PHE A 250 0.45 10.24 12.23
CA PHE A 250 0.59 8.80 12.40
C PHE A 250 0.63 8.39 13.88
N GLY A 251 0.73 9.35 14.78
CA GLY A 251 0.96 9.20 16.23
C GLY A 251 -0.19 8.60 17.02
N GLN A 252 -1.23 8.17 16.34
CA GLN A 252 -2.01 7.04 16.81
C GLN A 252 -1.37 5.72 16.32
N THR A 253 -0.11 5.49 16.60
CA THR A 253 0.28 4.14 16.96
C THR A 253 -0.64 3.82 18.12
N LYS A 254 -1.72 3.06 17.84
CA LYS A 254 -2.43 2.34 18.91
C LYS A 254 -1.30 1.73 19.72
N PRO A 255 -1.16 2.06 21.01
CA PRO A 255 -0.17 1.39 21.84
C PRO A 255 -0.37 -0.09 21.52
N GLN A 256 0.71 -0.84 21.26
CA GLN A 256 0.61 -2.28 21.01
C GLN A 256 -0.30 -2.79 22.10
N LYS A 257 -1.55 -3.14 21.74
CA LYS A 257 -2.54 -3.54 22.73
C LYS A 257 -1.89 -4.70 23.44
N PRO A 258 -1.74 -4.67 24.77
CA PRO A 258 -1.32 -5.85 25.47
C PRO A 258 -2.27 -6.96 25.03
N THR A 259 -1.77 -7.86 24.19
CA THR A 259 -2.54 -8.97 23.67
C THR A 259 -2.74 -9.91 24.83
N PHE A 260 -4.00 -10.14 25.22
CA PHE A 260 -4.31 -11.11 26.25
C PHE A 260 -3.97 -12.51 25.71
N GLU A 261 -2.82 -13.02 26.13
CA GLU A 261 -2.29 -14.33 25.73
C GLU A 261 -2.56 -15.34 26.83
N HIS A 262 -3.76 -15.89 26.85
CA HIS A 262 -4.11 -17.03 27.70
C HIS A 262 -4.63 -18.15 26.82
N TYR A 263 -4.00 -19.34 26.94
CA TYR A 263 -4.32 -20.51 26.13
C TYR A 263 -4.85 -21.63 26.98
N VAL A 264 -5.90 -22.29 26.52
CA VAL A 264 -6.50 -23.48 27.14
C VAL A 264 -6.43 -24.63 26.15
N ARG A 265 -6.08 -25.82 26.67
CA ARG A 265 -6.03 -27.03 25.87
C ARG A 265 -7.45 -27.64 25.77
N SER A 266 -7.96 -27.74 24.54
CA SER A 266 -9.20 -28.44 24.23
C SER A 266 -8.91 -29.63 23.32
N GLY A 267 -8.83 -30.83 23.86
CA GLY A 267 -8.36 -32.03 23.15
C GLY A 267 -6.92 -31.89 22.68
N GLN A 268 -6.65 -32.01 21.38
CA GLN A 268 -5.31 -31.85 20.77
C GLN A 268 -5.00 -30.41 20.34
N LYS A 269 -5.95 -29.47 20.46
CA LYS A 269 -5.77 -28.07 20.04
C LYS A 269 -5.53 -27.17 21.24
N LEU A 270 -4.61 -26.21 21.06
CA LEU A 270 -4.38 -25.10 21.98
C LEU A 270 -5.24 -23.93 21.46
N LEU A 271 -6.22 -23.49 22.24
CA LEU A 271 -7.12 -22.39 21.89
C LEU A 271 -6.78 -21.15 22.71
N ARG A 272 -6.68 -20.00 22.04
CA ARG A 272 -6.53 -18.71 22.70
C ARG A 272 -7.85 -18.27 23.33
N CYS A 273 -7.83 -17.97 24.61
CA CYS A 273 -8.99 -17.47 25.32
C CYS A 273 -9.21 -15.98 25.01
N GLY A 274 -10.47 -15.62 24.80
CA GLY A 274 -10.93 -14.23 24.85
C GLY A 274 -11.46 -13.88 26.23
N TYR A 275 -11.97 -12.68 26.39
CA TYR A 275 -12.64 -12.25 27.61
C TYR A 275 -14.12 -11.91 27.39
N THR A 276 -14.94 -12.20 28.38
CA THR A 276 -16.39 -12.09 28.30
C THR A 276 -16.86 -10.63 28.27
N THR A 277 -18.10 -10.41 27.84
CA THR A 277 -18.75 -9.09 27.88
C THR A 277 -18.77 -8.51 29.30
N GLY A 278 -18.94 -9.36 30.32
CA GLY A 278 -18.88 -8.95 31.73
C GLY A 278 -17.50 -8.45 32.13
N THR A 279 -16.42 -9.10 31.65
CA THR A 279 -15.04 -8.63 31.88
C THR A 279 -14.79 -7.29 31.19
N CYS A 280 -15.28 -7.09 29.96
CA CYS A 280 -15.19 -5.80 29.26
C CYS A 280 -15.93 -4.69 30.03
N ALA A 281 -17.14 -4.99 30.55
CA ALA A 281 -17.92 -4.03 31.32
C ALA A 281 -17.21 -3.63 32.62
N ALA A 282 -16.63 -4.58 33.33
CA ALA A 282 -15.88 -4.34 34.57
C ALA A 282 -14.60 -3.52 34.32
N LEU A 283 -13.85 -3.81 33.25
CA LEU A 283 -12.69 -3.05 32.82
C LEU A 283 -13.07 -1.60 32.45
N GLY A 284 -14.17 -1.42 31.68
CA GLY A 284 -14.68 -0.11 31.33
C GLY A 284 -15.07 0.73 32.55
N ALA A 285 -15.77 0.10 33.52
CA ALA A 285 -16.14 0.75 34.78
C ALA A 285 -14.91 1.15 35.62
N ALA A 286 -13.90 0.28 35.71
CA ALA A 286 -12.66 0.57 36.40
C ALA A 286 -11.89 1.74 35.74
N GLY A 287 -11.83 1.77 34.41
CA GLY A 287 -11.21 2.89 33.67
C GLY A 287 -11.92 4.22 33.87
N ALA A 288 -13.26 4.23 33.80
CA ALA A 288 -14.06 5.42 34.06
C ALA A 288 -13.92 5.91 35.51
N ALA A 289 -13.94 5.00 36.48
CA ALA A 289 -13.72 5.35 37.89
C ALA A 289 -12.34 5.94 38.13
N ARG A 290 -11.27 5.36 37.53
CA ARG A 290 -9.91 5.89 37.63
C ARG A 290 -9.82 7.29 37.07
N LEU A 291 -10.43 7.57 35.91
CA LEU A 291 -10.47 8.91 35.33
C LEU A 291 -11.15 9.92 36.23
N LEU A 292 -12.26 9.53 36.90
CA LEU A 292 -12.98 10.39 37.84
C LEU A 292 -12.14 10.71 39.11
N LEU A 293 -11.45 9.71 39.64
CA LEU A 293 -10.67 9.81 40.86
C LEU A 293 -9.33 10.54 40.65
N THR A 294 -8.63 10.28 39.55
CA THR A 294 -7.28 10.80 39.32
C THR A 294 -7.25 12.02 38.41
N GLY A 295 -8.31 12.26 37.65
CA GLY A 295 -8.36 13.32 36.64
C GLY A 295 -7.67 12.99 35.31
N HIS A 296 -6.98 11.87 35.23
CA HIS A 296 -6.22 11.43 34.05
C HIS A 296 -6.79 10.14 33.49
N ALA A 297 -6.91 10.07 32.15
CA ALA A 297 -7.31 8.84 31.48
C ALA A 297 -6.21 7.78 31.64
N PRO A 298 -6.56 6.55 32.08
CA PRO A 298 -5.56 5.49 32.23
C PRO A 298 -5.11 4.98 30.85
N GLU A 299 -3.82 4.73 30.68
CA GLU A 299 -3.27 4.10 29.47
C GLU A 299 -3.65 2.62 29.40
N THR A 300 -3.68 1.93 30.55
CA THR A 300 -4.14 0.53 30.65
C THR A 300 -5.06 0.37 31.86
N VAL A 301 -5.96 -0.60 31.78
CA VAL A 301 -6.86 -1.00 32.84
C VAL A 301 -6.71 -2.50 33.05
N ALA A 302 -6.43 -2.90 34.29
CA ALA A 302 -6.27 -4.31 34.67
C ALA A 302 -7.39 -4.77 35.62
N LEU A 303 -7.84 -6.01 35.45
CA LEU A 303 -8.82 -6.66 36.30
C LEU A 303 -8.41 -8.10 36.57
N ARG A 304 -8.50 -8.55 37.82
CA ARG A 304 -8.35 -9.97 38.17
C ARG A 304 -9.70 -10.66 38.09
N THR A 305 -9.81 -11.66 37.21
CA THR A 305 -11.02 -12.46 37.09
C THR A 305 -11.20 -13.38 38.32
N PRO A 306 -12.43 -13.91 38.56
CA PRO A 306 -12.68 -14.88 39.65
C PRO A 306 -11.80 -16.15 39.55
N LYS A 307 -11.30 -16.51 38.39
CA LYS A 307 -10.36 -17.61 38.16
C LYS A 307 -8.90 -17.23 38.44
N GLY A 308 -8.63 -16.03 38.95
CA GLY A 308 -7.29 -15.56 39.28
C GLY A 308 -6.47 -15.03 38.07
N ILE A 309 -7.03 -15.01 36.87
CA ILE A 309 -6.36 -14.53 35.65
C ILE A 309 -6.42 -13.00 35.63
N VAL A 310 -5.27 -12.36 35.43
CA VAL A 310 -5.23 -10.91 35.26
C VAL A 310 -5.41 -10.60 33.77
N VAL A 311 -6.42 -9.79 33.48
CA VAL A 311 -6.69 -9.24 32.14
C VAL A 311 -6.29 -7.77 32.19
N GLU A 312 -5.31 -7.39 31.38
CA GLU A 312 -4.86 -6.01 31.22
C GLU A 312 -5.08 -5.56 29.76
N VAL A 313 -5.77 -4.45 29.56
CA VAL A 313 -6.12 -3.95 28.24
C VAL A 313 -6.02 -2.43 28.18
N ALA A 314 -5.67 -1.90 27.02
CA ALA A 314 -5.75 -0.46 26.77
C ALA A 314 -7.21 -0.10 26.41
N PRO A 315 -7.81 0.91 27.04
CA PRO A 315 -9.13 1.37 26.64
C PRO A 315 -9.07 2.01 25.26
N LEU A 316 -10.15 1.89 24.50
CA LEU A 316 -10.29 2.58 23.21
C LEU A 316 -10.38 4.09 23.38
N PHE A 317 -11.13 4.51 24.40
CA PHE A 317 -11.14 5.87 24.92
C PHE A 317 -11.60 5.88 26.36
N CYS A 318 -11.12 6.89 27.13
CA CYS A 318 -11.70 7.30 28.40
C CYS A 318 -11.88 8.81 28.36
N ARG A 319 -13.10 9.31 28.61
CA ARG A 319 -13.40 10.73 28.59
C ARG A 319 -14.39 11.14 29.69
N ARG A 320 -14.28 12.39 30.14
CA ARG A 320 -15.28 12.99 31.05
C ARG A 320 -16.52 13.40 30.26
N THR A 321 -17.68 13.25 30.89
CA THR A 321 -18.97 13.73 30.43
C THR A 321 -19.51 14.71 31.46
N ASP A 322 -20.56 15.46 31.12
CA ASP A 322 -21.21 16.41 32.04
C ASP A 322 -21.71 15.75 33.34
N THR A 323 -22.03 14.47 33.30
CA THR A 323 -22.61 13.70 34.41
C THR A 323 -21.68 12.63 35.00
N GLY A 324 -20.45 12.46 34.45
CA GLY A 324 -19.57 11.39 34.92
C GLY A 324 -18.37 11.15 34.02
N ALA A 325 -18.03 9.90 33.76
CA ALA A 325 -16.99 9.48 32.82
C ALA A 325 -17.44 8.25 32.01
N GLU A 326 -16.94 8.17 30.81
CA GLU A 326 -17.14 7.03 29.90
C GLU A 326 -15.79 6.41 29.57
N CYS A 327 -15.74 5.08 29.57
CA CYS A 327 -14.57 4.31 29.12
C CYS A 327 -15.04 3.13 28.28
N ALA A 328 -14.47 2.99 27.09
CA ALA A 328 -14.81 1.90 26.19
C ALA A 328 -13.66 0.89 26.07
N ILE A 329 -13.98 -0.38 26.19
CA ILE A 329 -13.06 -1.52 26.03
C ILE A 329 -13.49 -2.34 24.82
N GLU A 330 -12.53 -2.69 23.97
CA GLU A 330 -12.79 -3.58 22.83
C GLU A 330 -12.87 -5.04 23.31
N LYS A 331 -13.88 -5.77 22.87
CA LYS A 331 -14.03 -7.18 23.18
C LYS A 331 -13.10 -8.01 22.31
N ASP A 332 -12.29 -8.88 22.94
CA ASP A 332 -11.52 -9.91 22.27
C ASP A 332 -12.19 -11.27 22.51
N GLY A 333 -12.72 -11.88 21.45
CA GLY A 333 -13.39 -13.20 21.52
C GLY A 333 -12.43 -14.39 21.57
N GLY A 334 -11.11 -14.18 21.40
CA GLY A 334 -10.16 -15.29 21.28
C GLY A 334 -10.43 -16.16 20.05
N ASP A 335 -10.13 -17.46 20.17
CA ASP A 335 -10.38 -18.47 19.12
C ASP A 335 -11.77 -19.12 19.26
N ASP A 336 -12.63 -18.62 20.16
CA ASP A 336 -13.98 -19.12 20.33
C ASP A 336 -14.86 -18.60 19.21
N VAL A 337 -15.59 -19.52 18.55
CA VAL A 337 -16.51 -19.24 17.44
C VAL A 337 -17.83 -18.69 18.01
N ASP A 338 -17.77 -17.72 18.90
CA ASP A 338 -18.95 -17.01 19.36
C ASP A 338 -19.50 -16.14 18.22
N VAL A 339 -20.80 -16.24 17.95
CA VAL A 339 -21.57 -15.67 16.83
C VAL A 339 -21.42 -14.14 16.65
N THR A 340 -20.64 -13.50 17.52
CA THR A 340 -20.35 -12.05 17.51
C THR A 340 -19.00 -11.66 16.90
N THR A 341 -18.16 -12.62 16.49
CA THR A 341 -16.86 -12.41 15.86
C THR A 341 -16.96 -12.57 14.34
N GLY A 342 -17.65 -11.70 13.62
CA GLY A 342 -17.71 -11.88 12.17
C GLY A 342 -18.72 -11.04 11.42
N LEU A 343 -19.35 -10.08 12.05
CA LEU A 343 -20.18 -9.11 11.32
C LEU A 343 -19.27 -7.98 10.79
N PRO A 344 -19.16 -7.80 9.48
CA PRO A 344 -18.44 -6.68 8.92
C PRO A 344 -19.21 -5.40 9.26
N GLY A 345 -18.63 -4.53 10.08
CA GLY A 345 -19.05 -3.15 10.19
C GLY A 345 -19.55 -2.65 11.55
N SER A 346 -19.51 -3.42 12.61
CA SER A 346 -19.86 -2.90 13.95
C SER A 346 -18.93 -3.48 15.01
N PRO A 347 -17.97 -2.71 15.55
CA PRO A 347 -17.35 -3.11 16.80
C PRO A 347 -18.43 -3.10 17.88
N GLN A 348 -18.71 -4.25 18.49
CA GLN A 348 -19.59 -4.29 19.66
C GLN A 348 -18.83 -3.72 20.85
N TRP A 349 -19.15 -2.46 21.14
CA TRP A 349 -18.57 -1.70 22.23
C TRP A 349 -19.34 -2.00 23.52
N SER A 350 -18.67 -2.50 24.55
CA SER A 350 -19.21 -2.44 25.90
C SER A 350 -18.87 -1.04 26.46
N CYS A 351 -19.82 -0.12 26.38
CA CYS A 351 -19.69 1.20 26.99
C CYS A 351 -20.29 1.15 28.39
N CYS A 352 -19.48 1.34 29.42
CA CYS A 352 -19.95 1.47 30.79
C CYS A 352 -19.92 2.94 31.19
N ARG A 353 -21.09 3.50 31.58
CA ARG A 353 -21.21 4.79 32.24
C ARG A 353 -21.09 4.59 33.74
N ALA A 354 -20.05 5.14 34.36
CA ALA A 354 -20.02 5.31 35.79
C ALA A 354 -20.69 6.65 36.12
N ALA A 355 -21.88 6.61 36.71
CA ALA A 355 -22.52 7.80 37.26
C ALA A 355 -21.72 8.30 38.48
N ARG A 356 -21.75 9.61 38.75
CA ARG A 356 -21.21 10.20 39.98
C ARG A 356 -21.92 9.56 41.19
N THR A 357 -21.31 8.57 41.79
CA THR A 357 -21.69 8.11 43.14
C THR A 357 -20.84 8.89 44.13
N SER A 358 -21.44 9.31 45.25
CA SER A 358 -20.74 9.96 46.32
C SER A 358 -19.58 9.11 46.81
N ALA A 359 -18.47 9.70 47.23
CA ALA A 359 -17.22 9.03 47.57
C ALA A 359 -17.34 7.91 48.64
N SER A 360 -18.46 7.82 49.35
CA SER A 360 -18.74 6.78 50.36
C SER A 360 -19.12 5.42 49.76
N THR A 361 -19.70 5.38 48.54
CA THR A 361 -20.17 4.14 47.95
C THR A 361 -19.07 3.42 47.10
N ALA A 362 -18.01 4.18 46.71
CA ALA A 362 -16.89 3.59 45.95
C ALA A 362 -15.95 2.74 46.83
N ALA A 363 -15.92 2.99 48.14
CA ALA A 363 -15.06 2.24 49.10
C ALA A 363 -15.64 0.84 49.42
N GLU A 364 -16.96 0.65 49.35
CA GLU A 364 -17.59 -0.64 49.65
C GLU A 364 -17.54 -1.67 48.52
N VAL A 365 -17.37 -1.22 47.27
CA VAL A 365 -17.25 -2.11 46.11
C VAL A 365 -15.87 -2.75 45.99
N TRP A 366 -14.84 -2.24 46.71
CA TRP A 366 -13.45 -2.73 46.66
C TRP A 366 -13.07 -3.61 47.87
N ALA A 367 -13.95 -3.81 48.82
CA ALA A 367 -13.69 -4.60 50.03
C ALA A 367 -14.40 -5.96 50.07
N GLY A 368 -15.03 -6.39 48.97
CA GLY A 368 -15.71 -7.68 48.86
C GLY A 368 -15.05 -8.64 47.88
#